data_b017b09f0b764ac6ef4701954785e700
#
_entry.id   b017b09f0b764ac6ef4701954785e700
#
_cell.length_a   1.000
_cell.length_b   1.000
_cell.length_c   1.000
_cell.angle_alpha   90.00
_cell.angle_beta   90.00
_cell.angle_gamma   90.00
#
_symmetry.space_group_name_H-M   'P 1'
#
loop_
_entity.id
_entity.type
_entity.pdbx_description
1 polymer ?
#
loop_
_entity_poly.entity_id
_entity_poly.type
_entity_poly.pdbx_seq_one_letter_code
_entity_poly.pdbx_strand_id
1 'polypeptide(L)'
;LLIIFIVFSLAAINPTFSEGVAIRNVILNSSASIAGIPQPKPSIQPVSRERIISISNAPIKDVEDYYKYVSSLAPNRTIQIKTNKAVYKLTTREKFETVELNETEEKTITEIIQRNVTINGTTHLENETIAKKIKVPKTMQISKGTEDIGLRVYDAPKTNVRKGLDLQGGTRVLLQPESK
;
A
#
# COMPACT_ATOMS: atom_id res chain seq x y z
N LEU A 1 44.20 21.76 -0.25
CA LEU A 1 42.80 22.18 -0.30
C LEU A 1 41.97 21.22 -1.19
N LEU A 2 42.36 20.97 -2.45
CA LEU A 2 41.66 20.13 -3.43
C LEU A 2 41.45 18.70 -2.93
N ILE A 3 42.43 18.06 -2.33
CA ILE A 3 42.32 16.70 -1.76
C ILE A 3 41.29 16.63 -0.67
N ILE A 4 41.25 17.65 0.19
CA ILE A 4 40.24 17.72 1.28
C ILE A 4 38.83 17.79 0.71
N PHE A 5 38.60 18.60 -0.32
CA PHE A 5 37.30 18.66 -1.01
C PHE A 5 36.91 17.32 -1.66
N ILE A 6 37.87 16.61 -2.29
CA ILE A 6 37.60 15.27 -2.85
C ILE A 6 37.17 14.30 -1.76
N VAL A 7 37.88 14.28 -0.61
CA VAL A 7 37.55 13.40 0.51
C VAL A 7 36.15 13.71 1.08
N PHE A 8 35.84 15.00 1.31
CA PHE A 8 34.51 15.38 1.76
C PHE A 8 33.41 15.08 0.75
N SER A 9 33.67 15.25 -0.55
CA SER A 9 32.74 14.90 -1.61
C SER A 9 32.44 13.40 -1.64
N LEU A 10 33.45 12.56 -1.54
CA LEU A 10 33.29 11.10 -1.47
C LEU A 10 32.52 10.69 -0.19
N ALA A 11 32.85 11.29 0.94
CA ALA A 11 32.12 11.04 2.19
C ALA A 11 30.64 11.45 2.12
N ALA A 12 30.33 12.57 1.45
CA ALA A 12 28.95 13.03 1.24
C ALA A 12 28.17 12.13 0.27
N ILE A 13 28.80 11.67 -0.82
CA ILE A 13 28.21 10.76 -1.80
C ILE A 13 27.97 9.37 -1.15
N ASN A 14 28.89 8.95 -0.28
CA ASN A 14 28.82 7.66 0.42
C ASN A 14 28.47 6.50 -0.52
N PRO A 15 29.34 6.16 -1.50
CA PRO A 15 29.06 5.10 -2.46
C PRO A 15 28.96 3.75 -1.77
N THR A 16 27.94 2.97 -2.13
CA THR A 16 27.74 1.61 -1.61
C THR A 16 27.47 0.64 -2.76
N PHE A 17 27.97 -0.59 -2.61
CA PHE A 17 27.77 -1.68 -3.57
C PHE A 17 26.73 -2.69 -3.09
N SER A 18 25.84 -2.24 -2.23
CA SER A 18 24.84 -3.12 -1.61
C SER A 18 23.76 -3.53 -2.59
N GLU A 19 23.48 -4.83 -2.65
CA GLU A 19 22.37 -5.43 -3.40
C GLU A 19 21.07 -5.37 -2.60
N GLY A 20 19.95 -5.66 -3.28
CA GLY A 20 18.62 -5.71 -2.72
C GLY A 20 17.74 -4.53 -3.13
N VAL A 21 16.54 -4.49 -2.59
CA VAL A 21 15.57 -3.43 -2.87
C VAL A 21 15.25 -2.62 -1.63
N ALA A 22 15.27 -1.30 -1.77
CA ALA A 22 14.95 -0.40 -0.68
C ALA A 22 13.44 -0.19 -0.56
N ILE A 23 12.93 -0.19 0.67
CA ILE A 23 11.52 0.04 0.95
C ILE A 23 11.20 1.52 0.75
N ARG A 24 10.29 1.82 -0.17
CA ARG A 24 9.81 3.17 -0.47
C ARG A 24 8.63 3.54 0.40
N ASN A 25 7.66 2.62 0.52
CA ASN A 25 6.41 2.83 1.24
C ASN A 25 5.85 1.50 1.72
N VAL A 26 5.16 1.54 2.87
CA VAL A 26 4.41 0.42 3.43
C VAL A 26 2.94 0.82 3.48
N ILE A 27 2.08 0.08 2.79
CA ILE A 27 0.64 0.36 2.74
C ILE A 27 0.02 0.00 4.09
N LEU A 28 -0.76 0.91 4.66
CA LEU A 28 -1.49 0.67 5.91
C LEU A 28 -2.44 -0.52 5.77
N ASN A 29 -2.59 -1.28 6.86
CA ASN A 29 -3.42 -2.49 6.93
C ASN A 29 -3.05 -3.61 5.95
N SER A 30 -1.92 -3.48 5.25
CA SER A 30 -1.36 -4.55 4.42
C SER A 30 -0.70 -5.64 5.27
N SER A 31 -0.44 -6.79 4.65
CA SER A 31 0.29 -7.88 5.29
C SER A 31 1.66 -7.43 5.81
N ALA A 32 2.37 -6.55 5.08
CA ALA A 32 3.65 -5.99 5.50
C ALA A 32 3.53 -5.08 6.72
N SER A 33 2.51 -4.22 6.76
CA SER A 33 2.25 -3.33 7.90
C SER A 33 1.93 -4.13 9.17
N ILE A 34 1.12 -5.18 9.04
CA ILE A 34 0.75 -6.06 10.17
C ILE A 34 1.95 -6.87 10.66
N ALA A 35 2.87 -7.25 9.77
CA ALA A 35 4.12 -7.89 10.13
C ALA A 35 5.10 -6.96 10.87
N GLY A 36 4.76 -5.69 11.04
CA GLY A 36 5.57 -4.70 11.75
C GLY A 36 6.68 -4.06 10.93
N ILE A 37 6.64 -4.16 9.59
CA ILE A 37 7.58 -3.45 8.74
C ILE A 37 7.30 -1.95 8.85
N PRO A 38 8.28 -1.14 9.29
CA PRO A 38 8.04 0.27 9.57
C PRO A 38 7.95 1.10 8.29
N GLN A 39 7.10 2.12 8.31
CA GLN A 39 7.06 3.14 7.27
C GLN A 39 8.37 3.91 7.21
N PRO A 40 9.06 3.98 6.06
CA PRO A 40 10.29 4.73 5.92
C PRO A 40 10.08 6.22 6.14
N LYS A 41 10.91 6.83 7.00
CA LYS A 41 10.84 8.28 7.24
C LYS A 41 11.46 9.03 6.05
N PRO A 42 10.84 10.13 5.57
CA PRO A 42 11.37 10.91 4.44
C PRO A 42 12.77 11.50 4.68
N SER A 43 13.11 11.77 5.96
CA SER A 43 14.38 12.36 6.37
C SER A 43 15.57 11.41 6.27
N ILE A 44 15.34 10.08 6.20
CA ILE A 44 16.42 9.10 6.14
C ILE A 44 17.14 9.19 4.80
N GLN A 45 18.48 9.22 4.86
CA GLN A 45 19.34 9.20 3.67
C GLN A 45 19.08 7.95 2.82
N PRO A 46 19.17 8.05 1.48
CA PRO A 46 18.86 6.93 0.57
C PRO A 46 19.57 5.63 0.91
N VAL A 47 20.88 5.65 1.13
CA VAL A 47 21.68 4.44 1.45
C VAL A 47 21.38 3.85 2.83
N SER A 48 20.81 4.63 3.75
CA SER A 48 20.44 4.19 5.11
C SER A 48 19.01 3.66 5.20
N ARG A 49 18.27 3.66 4.10
CA ARG A 49 16.92 3.08 4.06
C ARG A 49 16.97 1.58 4.26
N GLU A 50 15.90 1.05 4.84
CA GLU A 50 15.77 -0.39 5.02
C GLU A 50 15.62 -1.08 3.67
N ARG A 51 16.41 -2.16 3.47
CA ARG A 51 16.50 -2.91 2.22
C ARG A 51 16.16 -4.37 2.44
N ILE A 52 15.36 -4.91 1.55
CA ILE A 52 15.07 -6.33 1.49
C ILE A 52 16.24 -7.01 0.80
N ILE A 53 16.81 -8.03 1.44
CA ILE A 53 17.95 -8.80 0.95
C ILE A 53 17.48 -10.16 0.44
N SER A 54 16.52 -10.79 1.15
CA SER A 54 15.96 -12.07 0.73
C SER A 54 14.52 -12.23 1.22
N ILE A 55 13.75 -13.06 0.51
CA ILE A 55 12.40 -13.49 0.88
C ILE A 55 12.38 -15.01 0.90
N SER A 56 12.04 -15.61 2.07
CA SER A 56 12.03 -17.07 2.29
C SER A 56 13.31 -17.76 1.78
N ASN A 57 14.47 -17.17 2.09
CA ASN A 57 15.81 -17.59 1.68
C ASN A 57 16.16 -17.36 0.18
N ALA A 58 15.21 -16.95 -0.67
CA ALA A 58 15.51 -16.53 -2.03
C ALA A 58 16.16 -15.13 -2.01
N PRO A 59 17.38 -14.96 -2.55
CA PRO A 59 18.03 -13.65 -2.60
C PRO A 59 17.27 -12.72 -3.55
N ILE A 60 17.15 -11.45 -3.16
CA ILE A 60 16.55 -10.39 -3.96
C ILE A 60 17.66 -9.40 -4.30
N LYS A 61 18.00 -9.27 -5.56
CA LYS A 61 19.09 -8.39 -6.03
C LYS A 61 18.59 -7.03 -6.49
N ASP A 62 17.44 -7.02 -7.15
CA ASP A 62 16.84 -5.85 -7.77
C ASP A 62 15.29 -5.87 -7.66
N VAL A 63 14.66 -4.85 -8.21
CA VAL A 63 13.20 -4.69 -8.23
C VAL A 63 12.51 -5.79 -9.05
N GLU A 64 13.14 -6.26 -10.11
CA GLU A 64 12.56 -7.30 -10.98
C GLU A 64 12.49 -8.64 -10.24
N ASP A 65 13.56 -9.06 -9.57
CA ASP A 65 13.60 -10.24 -8.71
C ASP A 65 12.50 -10.17 -7.64
N TYR A 66 12.34 -9.00 -7.02
CA TYR A 66 11.31 -8.79 -6.00
C TYR A 66 9.90 -9.01 -6.54
N TYR A 67 9.53 -8.34 -7.64
CA TYR A 67 8.18 -8.47 -8.20
C TYR A 67 7.93 -9.86 -8.77
N LYS A 68 8.91 -10.49 -9.38
CA LYS A 68 8.83 -11.88 -9.84
C LYS A 68 8.53 -12.83 -8.68
N TYR A 69 9.22 -12.67 -7.55
CA TYR A 69 8.97 -13.49 -6.38
C TYR A 69 7.58 -13.23 -5.79
N VAL A 70 7.21 -11.96 -5.59
CA VAL A 70 5.92 -11.58 -4.97
C VAL A 70 4.74 -12.02 -5.83
N SER A 71 4.84 -11.96 -7.16
CA SER A 71 3.78 -12.42 -8.07
C SER A 71 3.55 -13.94 -8.03
N SER A 72 4.54 -14.71 -7.59
CA SER A 72 4.46 -16.18 -7.45
C SER A 72 3.92 -16.65 -6.10
N LEU A 73 3.65 -15.73 -5.16
CA LEU A 73 3.19 -16.07 -3.83
C LEU A 73 1.77 -16.66 -3.85
N ALA A 74 1.59 -17.78 -3.14
CA ALA A 74 0.27 -18.33 -2.88
C ALA A 74 -0.40 -17.62 -1.68
N PRO A 75 -1.73 -17.55 -1.63
CA PRO A 75 -2.44 -16.98 -0.49
C PRO A 75 -2.29 -17.84 0.77
N ASN A 76 -2.50 -17.24 1.93
CA ASN A 76 -2.48 -17.90 3.24
C ASN A 76 -1.16 -18.64 3.56
N ARG A 77 -0.03 -18.12 3.06
CA ARG A 77 1.31 -18.63 3.34
C ARG A 77 2.10 -17.66 4.20
N THR A 78 2.83 -18.20 5.15
CA THR A 78 3.80 -17.42 5.94
C THR A 78 5.12 -17.39 5.21
N ILE A 79 5.61 -16.18 4.92
CA ILE A 79 6.92 -15.92 4.32
C ILE A 79 7.79 -15.13 5.29
N GLN A 80 9.08 -15.22 5.09
CA GLN A 80 10.07 -14.51 5.89
C GLN A 80 10.76 -13.47 4.99
N ILE A 81 10.67 -12.20 5.36
CA ILE A 81 11.38 -11.11 4.69
C ILE A 81 12.58 -10.71 5.54
N LYS A 82 13.78 -10.95 5.02
CA LYS A 82 15.03 -10.54 5.64
C LYS A 82 15.47 -9.20 5.05
N THR A 83 15.64 -8.23 5.92
CA THR A 83 16.18 -6.92 5.56
C THR A 83 17.60 -6.75 6.12
N ASN A 84 18.25 -5.63 5.80
CA ASN A 84 19.53 -5.26 6.41
C ASN A 84 19.41 -4.85 7.89
N LYS A 85 18.18 -4.73 8.42
CA LYS A 85 17.95 -4.33 9.83
C LYS A 85 17.27 -5.39 10.67
N ALA A 86 16.34 -6.15 10.09
CA ALA A 86 15.52 -7.10 10.82
C ALA A 86 15.03 -8.23 9.92
N VAL A 87 14.36 -9.19 10.56
CA VAL A 87 13.67 -10.29 9.87
C VAL A 87 12.22 -10.24 10.27
N TYR A 88 11.33 -10.14 9.28
CA TYR A 88 9.89 -10.06 9.47
C TYR A 88 9.22 -11.35 9.01
N LYS A 89 8.24 -11.81 9.76
CA LYS A 89 7.35 -12.89 9.35
C LYS A 89 6.02 -12.29 8.91
N LEU A 90 5.62 -12.58 7.69
CA LEU A 90 4.45 -12.02 7.04
C LEU A 90 3.59 -13.16 6.53
N THR A 91 2.27 -13.08 6.75
CA THR A 91 1.30 -14.00 6.16
C THR A 91 0.60 -13.33 4.99
N THR A 92 0.67 -13.96 3.82
CA THR A 92 -0.03 -13.51 2.62
C THR A 92 -1.53 -13.69 2.79
N ARG A 93 -2.32 -12.77 2.22
CA ARG A 93 -3.78 -12.82 2.26
C ARG A 93 -4.33 -13.21 0.90
N GLU A 94 -5.52 -13.77 0.93
CA GLU A 94 -6.28 -14.06 -0.27
C GLU A 94 -6.99 -12.79 -0.75
N LYS A 95 -6.92 -12.52 -2.04
CA LYS A 95 -7.64 -11.44 -2.68
C LYS A 95 -8.99 -11.95 -3.15
N PHE A 96 -10.07 -11.28 -2.72
CA PHE A 96 -11.42 -11.56 -3.17
C PHE A 96 -11.92 -10.46 -4.10
N GLU A 97 -12.68 -10.86 -5.10
CA GLU A 97 -13.45 -9.97 -5.95
C GLU A 97 -14.93 -10.28 -5.77
N THR A 98 -15.73 -9.26 -5.53
CA THR A 98 -17.17 -9.39 -5.42
C THR A 98 -17.79 -9.29 -6.80
N VAL A 99 -18.46 -10.37 -7.22
CA VAL A 99 -19.17 -10.44 -8.49
C VAL A 99 -20.66 -10.44 -8.22
N GLU A 100 -21.40 -9.60 -8.94
CA GLU A 100 -22.86 -9.59 -8.90
C GLU A 100 -23.41 -10.75 -9.73
N LEU A 101 -24.37 -11.46 -9.15
CA LEU A 101 -25.10 -12.53 -9.82
C LEU A 101 -26.37 -11.95 -10.45
N ASN A 102 -26.87 -12.61 -11.50
CA ASN A 102 -28.15 -12.25 -12.14
C ASN A 102 -29.40 -12.54 -11.26
N GLU A 103 -29.17 -12.99 -10.03
CA GLU A 103 -30.21 -13.23 -9.01
C GLU A 103 -30.31 -12.02 -8.09
N THR A 104 -31.51 -11.73 -7.62
CA THR A 104 -31.75 -10.67 -6.64
C THR A 104 -32.16 -11.28 -5.30
N GLU A 105 -31.73 -10.65 -4.21
CA GLU A 105 -32.19 -10.94 -2.86
C GLU A 105 -32.91 -9.74 -2.24
N GLU A 106 -33.84 -9.99 -1.34
CA GLU A 106 -34.51 -8.92 -0.57
C GLU A 106 -33.66 -8.57 0.64
N LYS A 107 -33.24 -7.31 0.70
CA LYS A 107 -32.53 -6.76 1.86
C LYS A 107 -33.37 -5.69 2.54
N THR A 108 -33.50 -5.81 3.85
CA THR A 108 -34.16 -4.77 4.65
C THR A 108 -33.13 -3.71 4.99
N ILE A 109 -33.39 -2.49 4.54
CA ILE A 109 -32.59 -1.31 4.95
C ILE A 109 -33.41 -0.49 5.93
N THR A 110 -32.73 0.12 6.87
CA THR A 110 -33.31 1.02 7.84
C THR A 110 -33.01 2.45 7.42
N GLU A 111 -34.07 3.20 7.15
CA GLU A 111 -33.97 4.61 6.77
C GLU A 111 -34.53 5.47 7.92
N ILE A 112 -33.78 6.48 8.33
CA ILE A 112 -34.22 7.44 9.32
C ILE A 112 -34.79 8.63 8.56
N ILE A 113 -36.11 8.84 8.68
CA ILE A 113 -36.77 10.00 8.11
C ILE A 113 -37.12 11.00 9.21
N GLN A 114 -37.02 12.28 8.88
CA GLN A 114 -37.51 13.34 9.78
C GLN A 114 -38.94 13.67 9.45
N ARG A 115 -39.80 13.56 10.45
CA ARG A 115 -41.23 13.86 10.36
C ARG A 115 -41.58 15.04 11.25
N ASN A 116 -42.39 15.95 10.72
CA ASN A 116 -42.95 17.04 11.51
C ASN A 116 -44.11 16.50 12.37
N VAL A 117 -43.95 16.53 13.66
CA VAL A 117 -45.03 16.17 14.63
C VAL A 117 -45.46 17.42 15.34
N THR A 118 -46.77 17.72 15.29
CA THR A 118 -47.36 18.87 15.95
C THR A 118 -48.03 18.41 17.24
N ILE A 119 -47.52 18.84 18.40
CA ILE A 119 -48.08 18.59 19.74
C ILE A 119 -48.42 19.94 20.37
N ASN A 120 -49.64 20.11 20.79
CA ASN A 120 -50.14 21.34 21.42
C ASN A 120 -49.88 22.63 20.64
N GLY A 121 -49.97 22.57 19.28
CA GLY A 121 -49.75 23.73 18.39
C GLY A 121 -48.29 24.06 18.10
N THR A 122 -47.35 23.30 18.65
CA THR A 122 -45.90 23.45 18.38
C THR A 122 -45.39 22.28 17.52
N THR A 123 -44.74 22.59 16.39
CA THR A 123 -44.23 21.57 15.51
C THR A 123 -42.77 21.26 15.86
N HIS A 124 -42.48 19.98 16.09
CA HIS A 124 -41.16 19.45 16.34
C HIS A 124 -40.78 18.45 15.25
N LEU A 125 -39.48 18.38 14.92
CA LEU A 125 -38.91 17.34 14.06
C LEU A 125 -38.62 16.09 14.90
N GLU A 126 -39.23 14.98 14.53
CA GLU A 126 -39.01 13.69 15.16
C GLU A 126 -38.37 12.73 14.13
N ASN A 127 -37.39 11.96 14.58
CA ASN A 127 -36.76 10.96 13.75
C ASN A 127 -37.55 9.66 13.82
N GLU A 128 -38.11 9.26 12.69
CA GLU A 128 -38.83 7.99 12.57
C GLU A 128 -37.95 7.01 11.77
N THR A 129 -37.84 5.79 12.33
CA THR A 129 -37.06 4.72 11.70
C THR A 129 -37.98 3.83 10.89
N ILE A 130 -37.82 3.81 9.59
CA ILE A 130 -38.63 3.00 8.67
C ILE A 130 -37.78 1.86 8.12
N ALA A 131 -38.27 0.63 8.21
CA ALA A 131 -37.68 -0.53 7.54
C ALA A 131 -38.28 -0.69 6.15
N LYS A 132 -37.41 -0.56 5.13
CA LYS A 132 -37.78 -0.69 3.72
C LYS A 132 -37.11 -1.92 3.11
N LYS A 133 -37.87 -2.77 2.46
CA LYS A 133 -37.34 -3.89 1.69
C LYS A 133 -36.94 -3.41 0.31
N ILE A 134 -35.70 -3.63 -0.05
CA ILE A 134 -35.15 -3.36 -1.39
C ILE A 134 -34.65 -4.65 -2.02
N LYS A 135 -34.78 -4.78 -3.33
CA LYS A 135 -34.16 -5.86 -4.09
C LYS A 135 -32.76 -5.42 -4.46
N VAL A 136 -31.75 -6.20 -4.04
CA VAL A 136 -30.34 -5.95 -4.38
C VAL A 136 -29.82 -7.17 -5.15
N PRO A 137 -28.87 -6.98 -6.06
CA PRO A 137 -28.20 -8.11 -6.71
C PRO A 137 -27.52 -8.98 -5.66
N LYS A 138 -27.68 -10.29 -5.78
CA LYS A 138 -26.95 -11.25 -4.96
C LYS A 138 -25.49 -11.22 -5.36
N THR A 139 -24.59 -11.14 -4.40
CA THR A 139 -23.15 -11.07 -4.65
C THR A 139 -22.45 -12.34 -4.21
N MET A 140 -21.41 -12.72 -4.96
CA MET A 140 -20.54 -13.83 -4.60
C MET A 140 -19.09 -13.35 -4.58
N GLN A 141 -18.32 -13.80 -3.58
CA GLN A 141 -16.89 -13.55 -3.52
C GLN A 141 -16.13 -14.64 -4.24
N ILE A 142 -15.33 -14.25 -5.23
CA ILE A 142 -14.47 -15.16 -6.00
C ILE A 142 -13.02 -14.87 -5.63
N SER A 143 -12.26 -15.92 -5.31
CA SER A 143 -10.82 -15.79 -5.07
C SER A 143 -10.08 -15.41 -6.36
N LYS A 144 -9.23 -14.39 -6.29
CA LYS A 144 -8.38 -13.89 -7.39
C LYS A 144 -6.88 -14.01 -7.06
N GLY A 145 -6.53 -15.02 -6.25
CA GLY A 145 -5.15 -15.28 -5.87
C GLY A 145 -4.71 -14.51 -4.63
N THR A 146 -3.48 -14.01 -4.63
CA THR A 146 -2.87 -13.36 -3.46
C THR A 146 -3.07 -11.86 -3.50
N GLU A 147 -3.46 -11.28 -2.35
CA GLU A 147 -3.48 -9.83 -2.15
C GLU A 147 -2.05 -9.28 -2.18
N ASP A 148 -1.89 -8.04 -2.65
CA ASP A 148 -0.62 -7.32 -2.58
C ASP A 148 -0.13 -7.25 -1.12
N ILE A 149 1.10 -7.67 -0.87
CA ILE A 149 1.69 -7.64 0.48
C ILE A 149 1.88 -6.22 1.02
N GLY A 150 1.75 -5.21 0.16
CA GLY A 150 1.72 -3.80 0.54
C GLY A 150 3.07 -3.14 0.68
N LEU A 151 4.10 -3.68 0.05
CA LEU A 151 5.43 -3.06 -0.02
C LEU A 151 5.63 -2.41 -1.39
N ARG A 152 5.97 -1.12 -1.38
CA ARG A 152 6.50 -0.42 -2.55
C ARG A 152 8.01 -0.32 -2.40
N VAL A 153 8.71 -0.82 -3.40
CA VAL A 153 10.18 -0.92 -3.39
C VAL A 153 10.79 -0.23 -4.59
N TYR A 154 12.08 0.00 -4.53
CA TYR A 154 12.92 0.47 -5.64
C TYR A 154 14.33 -0.08 -5.44
N ASP A 155 15.14 -0.09 -6.48
CA ASP A 155 16.52 -0.58 -6.41
C ASP A 155 17.32 0.09 -5.30
N ALA A 156 18.12 -0.70 -4.61
CA ALA A 156 18.92 -0.18 -3.51
C ALA A 156 19.78 1.01 -3.99
N PRO A 157 19.68 2.17 -3.32
CA PRO A 157 20.48 3.33 -3.74
C PRO A 157 21.95 3.04 -3.51
N LYS A 158 22.75 3.31 -4.55
CA LYS A 158 24.21 3.14 -4.52
C LYS A 158 24.93 4.35 -3.96
N THR A 159 24.24 5.47 -3.79
CA THR A 159 24.79 6.73 -3.27
C THR A 159 23.74 7.52 -2.49
N ASN A 160 24.18 8.50 -1.69
CA ASN A 160 23.29 9.44 -1.01
C ASN A 160 22.76 10.55 -1.93
N VAL A 161 23.19 10.60 -3.18
CA VAL A 161 22.74 11.60 -4.15
C VAL A 161 21.27 11.33 -4.48
N ARG A 162 20.40 12.28 -4.16
CA ARG A 162 18.98 12.23 -4.53
C ARG A 162 18.85 12.73 -5.96
N LYS A 163 18.40 11.85 -6.84
CA LYS A 163 18.05 12.26 -8.21
C LYS A 163 16.80 13.12 -8.17
N GLY A 164 16.86 14.31 -8.80
CA GLY A 164 15.67 15.12 -9.03
C GLY A 164 14.70 14.43 -10.00
N LEU A 165 13.49 14.98 -10.12
CA LEU A 165 12.46 14.43 -11.03
C LEU A 165 12.96 14.32 -12.47
N ASP A 166 13.77 15.28 -12.93
CA ASP A 166 14.31 15.32 -14.29
C ASP A 166 15.36 14.22 -14.55
N LEU A 167 16.07 13.78 -13.50
CA LEU A 167 17.07 12.71 -13.58
C LEU A 167 16.47 11.31 -13.35
N GLN A 168 15.30 11.21 -12.79
CA GLN A 168 14.63 9.91 -12.61
C GLN A 168 13.79 9.49 -13.83
N GLY A 169 13.59 10.40 -14.77
CA GLY A 169 12.65 10.20 -15.85
C GLY A 169 11.21 10.04 -15.30
N GLY A 170 10.31 10.86 -15.70
CA GLY A 170 8.91 10.76 -15.26
C GLY A 170 8.05 11.60 -16.17
N THR A 171 6.90 11.08 -16.53
CA THR A 171 5.89 11.84 -17.26
C THR A 171 5.09 12.65 -16.24
N ARG A 172 5.07 13.97 -16.36
CA ARG A 172 4.13 14.82 -15.64
C ARG A 172 2.79 14.76 -16.36
N VAL A 173 1.78 14.22 -15.72
CA VAL A 173 0.40 14.33 -16.18
C VAL A 173 -0.24 15.50 -15.43
N LEU A 174 -0.56 16.57 -16.15
CA LEU A 174 -1.38 17.68 -15.67
C LEU A 174 -2.85 17.28 -15.88
N LEU A 175 -3.53 16.96 -14.80
CA LEU A 175 -4.98 16.77 -14.80
C LEU A 175 -5.63 18.14 -14.67
N GLN A 176 -6.25 18.63 -15.73
CA GLN A 176 -7.06 19.84 -15.72
C GLN A 176 -8.52 19.43 -15.51
N PRO A 177 -9.22 19.93 -14.48
CA PRO A 177 -10.64 19.64 -14.33
C PRO A 177 -11.40 20.24 -15.51
N GLU A 178 -12.21 19.43 -16.15
CA GLU A 178 -13.12 19.87 -17.18
C GLU A 178 -14.22 20.73 -16.52
N SER A 179 -14.21 22.02 -16.79
CA SER A 179 -15.28 22.93 -16.35
C SER A 179 -16.55 22.59 -17.11
N LYS A 180 -17.60 22.14 -16.40
CA LYS A 180 -18.97 22.09 -16.92
C LYS A 180 -19.59 23.46 -16.95
#